data_373caa6f591fe074356f67fc8f06adb7
#
_entry.id   373caa6f591fe074356f67fc8f06adb7
#
_cell.length_a   1.000
_cell.length_b   1.000
_cell.length_c   1.000
_cell.angle_alpha   90.00
_cell.angle_beta   90.00
_cell.angle_gamma   90.00
#
_symmetry.space_group_name_H-M   'P 1'
#
loop_
_entity.id
_entity.type
_entity.pdbx_description
1 polymer ?
#
loop_
_entity_poly.entity_id
_entity_poly.type
_entity_poly.pdbx_seq_one_letter_code
_entity_poly.pdbx_strand_id
1 'polypeptide(L)'
;DACVGLSPGICEGIKRRSQPGKRISMIPNGCDLKIFKPSSRDNLSLEGISKTDKVAVFTGAHGIANGLDAVLDAAAVLKTKQRTDIVLAFIGDGKMKPHLMERARKEQLDNCRFYNPMPKKELNKVVASADLGLMVLADVPAFYYGTSPNKFFDYISSGLAVLNNYPGWLADMIQENKLGIVVPPKDANAFAEGLISLLDDDTYRTGCGQRARAFAEANFSRKSLADKFVSFLEEVISLK
;
A
#
# COMPACT_ATOMS: atom_id res chain seq x y z
N ASP A 1 -19.92 24.75 -8.30
CA ASP A 1 -20.59 23.74 -9.08
C ASP A 1 -20.50 22.37 -8.38
N ALA A 2 -19.44 21.57 -8.56
CA ALA A 2 -19.32 20.24 -7.97
C ALA A 2 -17.90 19.98 -7.45
N CYS A 3 -17.71 18.93 -6.66
CA CYS A 3 -16.41 18.50 -6.14
C CYS A 3 -16.21 16.99 -6.29
N VAL A 4 -14.95 16.59 -6.45
CA VAL A 4 -14.56 15.18 -6.41
C VAL A 4 -13.62 14.96 -5.22
N GLY A 5 -13.92 13.95 -4.40
CA GLY A 5 -13.06 13.52 -3.31
C GLY A 5 -12.42 12.16 -3.62
N LEU A 6 -11.17 11.97 -3.17
CA LEU A 6 -10.41 10.73 -3.42
C LEU A 6 -10.68 9.64 -2.37
N SER A 7 -11.35 9.98 -1.28
CA SER A 7 -11.67 9.05 -0.18
C SER A 7 -12.94 9.48 0.54
N PRO A 8 -13.57 8.60 1.32
CA PRO A 8 -14.76 8.96 2.12
C PRO A 8 -14.49 10.17 3.03
N GLY A 9 -13.35 10.19 3.72
CA GLY A 9 -13.00 11.29 4.62
C GLY A 9 -12.78 12.62 3.91
N ILE A 10 -12.22 12.61 2.68
CA ILE A 10 -12.13 13.83 1.86
C ILE A 10 -13.52 14.29 1.44
N CYS A 11 -14.38 13.39 0.98
CA CYS A 11 -15.76 13.73 0.61
C CYS A 11 -16.53 14.33 1.78
N GLU A 12 -16.43 13.74 2.97
CA GLU A 12 -17.05 14.26 4.19
C GLU A 12 -16.48 15.63 4.60
N GLY A 13 -15.15 15.79 4.48
CA GLY A 13 -14.50 17.10 4.71
C GLY A 13 -14.98 18.19 3.76
N ILE A 14 -15.19 17.86 2.49
CA ILE A 14 -15.77 18.78 1.49
C ILE A 14 -17.21 19.10 1.88
N LYS A 15 -18.03 18.09 2.19
CA LYS A 15 -19.44 18.25 2.55
C LYS A 15 -19.61 19.21 3.73
N ARG A 16 -18.82 19.05 4.79
CA ARG A 16 -18.86 19.91 5.98
C ARG A 16 -18.50 21.38 5.71
N ARG A 17 -17.70 21.64 4.67
CA ARG A 17 -17.22 23.00 4.32
C ARG A 17 -17.96 23.62 3.14
N SER A 18 -18.81 22.86 2.48
CA SER A 18 -19.59 23.31 1.32
C SER A 18 -20.96 23.79 1.72
N GLN A 19 -21.57 24.63 0.89
CA GLN A 19 -22.97 24.97 1.03
C GLN A 19 -23.88 23.73 0.88
N PRO A 20 -25.04 23.69 1.55
CA PRO A 20 -26.03 22.63 1.36
C PRO A 20 -26.36 22.41 -0.12
N GLY A 21 -26.51 21.15 -0.52
CA GLY A 21 -26.83 20.80 -1.91
C GLY A 21 -25.59 20.70 -2.84
N LYS A 22 -24.37 20.96 -2.36
CA LYS A 22 -23.15 20.77 -3.15
C LYS A 22 -23.03 19.33 -3.63
N ARG A 23 -22.92 19.14 -4.94
CA ARG A 23 -22.68 17.81 -5.52
C ARG A 23 -21.26 17.35 -5.22
N ILE A 24 -21.14 16.15 -4.70
CA ILE A 24 -19.84 15.54 -4.36
C ILE A 24 -19.85 14.10 -4.86
N SER A 25 -18.87 13.75 -5.69
CA SER A 25 -18.63 12.37 -6.10
C SER A 25 -17.33 11.86 -5.49
N MET A 26 -17.33 10.61 -5.03
CA MET A 26 -16.09 9.94 -4.63
C MET A 26 -15.53 9.17 -5.83
N ILE A 27 -14.33 9.56 -6.24
CA ILE A 27 -13.57 8.91 -7.31
C ILE A 27 -12.13 8.74 -6.81
N PRO A 28 -11.80 7.59 -6.21
CA PRO A 28 -10.47 7.33 -5.66
C PRO A 28 -9.42 7.18 -6.75
N ASN A 29 -8.16 7.07 -6.36
CA ASN A 29 -7.12 6.57 -7.25
C ASN A 29 -7.47 5.16 -7.72
N GLY A 30 -6.99 4.81 -8.90
CA GLY A 30 -7.37 3.55 -9.54
C GLY A 30 -6.20 2.69 -9.93
N CYS A 31 -6.56 1.45 -10.26
CA CYS A 31 -5.67 0.39 -10.69
C CYS A 31 -5.28 0.52 -12.17
N ASP A 32 -4.00 0.45 -12.45
CA ASP A 32 -3.48 0.30 -13.82
C ASP A 32 -3.30 -1.19 -14.14
N LEU A 33 -4.45 -1.85 -14.36
CA LEU A 33 -4.55 -3.31 -14.51
C LEU A 33 -3.78 -3.88 -15.71
N LYS A 34 -3.36 -3.02 -16.67
CA LYS A 34 -2.55 -3.43 -17.82
C LYS A 34 -1.06 -3.44 -17.49
N ILE A 35 -0.63 -2.56 -16.61
CA ILE A 35 0.76 -2.44 -16.17
C ILE A 35 1.01 -3.38 -14.99
N PHE A 36 0.24 -3.22 -13.91
CA PHE A 36 0.37 -4.03 -12.71
C PHE A 36 -0.46 -5.31 -12.86
N LYS A 37 0.23 -6.44 -12.98
CA LYS A 37 -0.35 -7.77 -13.15
C LYS A 37 0.40 -8.75 -12.24
N PRO A 38 -0.27 -9.78 -11.72
CA PRO A 38 0.41 -10.86 -11.01
C PRO A 38 1.55 -11.45 -11.84
N SER A 39 2.64 -11.79 -11.19
CA SER A 39 3.81 -12.44 -11.80
C SER A 39 4.34 -13.52 -10.88
N SER A 40 5.17 -14.44 -11.41
CA SER A 40 5.85 -15.43 -10.59
C SER A 40 6.90 -14.77 -9.70
N ARG A 41 7.06 -15.30 -8.49
CA ARG A 41 8.13 -14.93 -7.56
C ARG A 41 9.53 -15.11 -8.19
N ASP A 42 9.70 -16.10 -9.07
CA ASP A 42 10.97 -16.35 -9.78
C ASP A 42 11.45 -15.17 -10.63
N ASN A 43 10.56 -14.26 -10.98
CA ASN A 43 10.86 -13.06 -11.76
C ASN A 43 11.37 -11.89 -10.90
N LEU A 44 11.40 -12.02 -9.57
CA LEU A 44 11.91 -10.97 -8.70
C LEU A 44 13.42 -10.82 -8.89
N SER A 45 13.81 -9.63 -9.29
CA SER A 45 15.21 -9.25 -9.47
C SER A 45 15.49 -7.97 -8.70
N LEU A 46 15.98 -8.14 -7.48
CA LEU A 46 16.50 -7.06 -6.64
C LEU A 46 17.86 -7.46 -6.10
N GLU A 47 18.82 -6.54 -6.16
CA GLU A 47 20.16 -6.77 -5.67
C GLU A 47 20.14 -7.13 -4.17
N GLY A 48 20.89 -8.15 -3.79
CA GLY A 48 21.01 -8.59 -2.39
C GLY A 48 19.80 -9.35 -1.85
N ILE A 49 18.89 -9.81 -2.73
CA ILE A 49 17.75 -10.67 -2.38
C ILE A 49 17.96 -12.07 -2.97
N SER A 50 17.87 -13.08 -2.12
CA SER A 50 17.93 -14.49 -2.48
C SER A 50 16.57 -15.00 -2.99
N LYS A 51 16.56 -16.10 -3.73
CA LYS A 51 15.31 -16.78 -4.15
C LYS A 51 14.52 -17.36 -2.97
N THR A 52 15.20 -17.67 -1.88
CA THR A 52 14.58 -18.20 -0.66
C THR A 52 14.06 -17.14 0.28
N ASP A 53 14.41 -15.85 0.07
CA ASP A 53 13.94 -14.77 0.91
C ASP A 53 12.44 -14.52 0.66
N LYS A 54 11.72 -14.19 1.71
CA LYS A 54 10.33 -13.72 1.68
C LYS A 54 10.33 -12.19 1.68
N VAL A 55 9.77 -11.58 0.66
CA VAL A 55 9.96 -10.15 0.40
C VAL A 55 8.69 -9.34 0.59
N ALA A 56 8.70 -8.48 1.60
CA ALA A 56 7.68 -7.45 1.78
C ALA A 56 8.18 -6.11 1.22
N VAL A 57 7.43 -5.50 0.29
CA VAL A 57 7.85 -4.26 -0.37
C VAL A 57 7.08 -3.04 0.13
N PHE A 58 7.80 -1.96 0.38
CA PHE A 58 7.24 -0.62 0.46
C PHE A 58 7.69 0.18 -0.77
N THR A 59 6.75 0.77 -1.50
CA THR A 59 7.04 1.58 -2.68
C THR A 59 6.55 3.02 -2.50
N GLY A 60 7.38 4.00 -2.86
CA GLY A 60 7.01 5.41 -2.85
C GLY A 60 7.90 6.31 -2.00
N ALA A 61 7.38 7.48 -1.64
CA ALA A 61 8.15 8.49 -0.92
C ALA A 61 8.57 8.02 0.49
N HIS A 62 9.84 8.18 0.81
CA HIS A 62 10.37 8.01 2.17
C HIS A 62 10.24 9.34 2.94
N GLY A 63 8.99 9.79 3.10
CA GLY A 63 8.64 11.03 3.79
C GLY A 63 8.12 10.78 5.21
N ILE A 64 8.07 11.85 6.02
CA ILE A 64 7.60 11.81 7.41
C ILE A 64 6.21 11.18 7.51
N ALA A 65 5.30 11.54 6.58
CA ALA A 65 3.91 11.05 6.59
C ALA A 65 3.78 9.53 6.41
N ASN A 66 4.78 8.88 5.82
CA ASN A 66 4.74 7.42 5.67
C ASN A 66 5.17 6.66 6.93
N GLY A 67 5.83 7.29 7.90
CA GLY A 67 6.14 6.68 9.19
C GLY A 67 6.94 5.37 9.09
N LEU A 68 7.93 5.30 8.20
CA LEU A 68 8.66 4.07 7.88
C LEU A 68 9.52 3.55 9.04
N ASP A 69 9.73 4.34 10.09
CA ASP A 69 10.34 3.87 11.33
C ASP A 69 9.57 2.68 11.94
N ALA A 70 8.24 2.63 11.78
CA ALA A 70 7.43 1.50 12.23
C ALA A 70 7.82 0.18 11.55
N VAL A 71 8.31 0.23 10.31
CA VAL A 71 8.80 -0.96 9.59
C VAL A 71 10.16 -1.38 10.13
N LEU A 72 11.03 -0.43 10.50
CA LEU A 72 12.31 -0.73 11.14
C LEU A 72 12.11 -1.30 12.56
N ASP A 73 11.11 -0.79 13.31
CA ASP A 73 10.74 -1.37 14.61
C ASP A 73 10.34 -2.84 14.46
N ALA A 74 9.51 -3.16 13.45
CA ALA A 74 9.15 -4.55 13.14
C ALA A 74 10.37 -5.38 12.68
N ALA A 75 11.30 -4.77 11.91
CA ALA A 75 12.55 -5.43 11.51
C ALA A 75 13.41 -5.83 12.72
N ALA A 76 13.47 -4.97 13.75
CA ALA A 76 14.19 -5.28 14.99
C ALA A 76 13.52 -6.46 15.75
N VAL A 77 12.19 -6.53 15.76
CA VAL A 77 11.47 -7.68 16.31
C VAL A 77 11.76 -8.96 15.51
N LEU A 78 11.73 -8.89 14.17
CA LEU A 78 12.08 -10.04 13.31
C LEU A 78 13.50 -10.53 13.58
N LYS A 79 14.48 -9.62 13.74
CA LYS A 79 15.85 -9.95 14.10
C LYS A 79 15.91 -10.70 15.43
N THR A 80 15.20 -10.23 16.46
CA THR A 80 15.12 -10.91 17.78
C THR A 80 14.52 -12.31 17.65
N LYS A 81 13.57 -12.51 16.75
CA LYS A 81 12.94 -13.81 16.44
C LYS A 81 13.78 -14.66 15.46
N GLN A 82 14.96 -14.20 15.07
CA GLN A 82 15.87 -14.88 14.12
C GLN A 82 15.23 -15.13 12.74
N ARG A 83 14.26 -14.28 12.31
CA ARG A 83 13.61 -14.34 11.01
C ARG A 83 14.43 -13.57 9.97
N THR A 84 15.59 -14.13 9.63
CA THR A 84 16.52 -13.56 8.63
C THR A 84 16.06 -13.81 7.19
N ASP A 85 15.10 -14.69 7.00
CA ASP A 85 14.46 -15.02 5.72
C ASP A 85 13.45 -13.97 5.24
N ILE A 86 13.00 -13.07 6.12
CA ILE A 86 12.03 -12.00 5.80
C ILE A 86 12.80 -10.71 5.49
N VAL A 87 12.75 -10.30 4.23
CA VAL A 87 13.39 -9.07 3.75
C VAL A 87 12.35 -7.96 3.56
N LEU A 88 12.65 -6.79 4.11
CA LEU A 88 11.86 -5.57 4.00
C LEU A 88 12.51 -4.65 2.96
N ALA A 89 11.93 -4.58 1.77
CA ALA A 89 12.47 -3.82 0.64
C ALA A 89 11.81 -2.45 0.51
N PHE A 90 12.60 -1.39 0.70
CA PHE A 90 12.16 0.01 0.59
C PHE A 90 12.57 0.57 -0.78
N ILE A 91 11.60 0.78 -1.67
CA ILE A 91 11.84 1.27 -3.02
C ILE A 91 11.33 2.69 -3.16
N GLY A 92 12.23 3.62 -3.30
CA GLY A 92 11.88 5.03 -3.41
C GLY A 92 12.92 5.98 -2.87
N ASP A 93 12.50 7.23 -2.66
CA ASP A 93 13.35 8.28 -2.12
C ASP A 93 12.53 9.25 -1.26
N GLY A 94 13.23 10.09 -0.49
CA GLY A 94 12.62 11.14 0.31
C GLY A 94 13.48 11.56 1.50
N LYS A 95 13.04 12.62 2.15
CA LYS A 95 13.79 13.29 3.23
C LYS A 95 14.21 12.34 4.36
N MET A 96 13.42 11.29 4.63
CA MET A 96 13.70 10.34 5.71
C MET A 96 14.63 9.20 5.30
N LYS A 97 14.89 8.99 4.01
CA LYS A 97 15.72 7.85 3.55
C LYS A 97 17.09 7.78 4.20
N PRO A 98 17.88 8.87 4.27
CA PRO A 98 19.19 8.82 4.95
C PRO A 98 19.09 8.45 6.43
N HIS A 99 18.09 8.97 7.14
CA HIS A 99 17.81 8.62 8.54
C HIS A 99 17.49 7.13 8.70
N LEU A 100 16.59 6.59 7.87
CA LEU A 100 16.19 5.18 7.92
C LEU A 100 17.36 4.24 7.63
N MET A 101 18.19 4.58 6.64
CA MET A 101 19.39 3.80 6.31
C MET A 101 20.41 3.82 7.47
N GLU A 102 20.65 4.98 8.06
CA GLU A 102 21.58 5.11 9.18
C GLU A 102 21.07 4.38 10.43
N ARG A 103 19.76 4.45 10.71
CA ARG A 103 19.12 3.68 11.77
C ARG A 103 19.28 2.17 11.53
N ALA A 104 18.94 1.69 10.33
CA ALA A 104 19.09 0.28 9.98
C ALA A 104 20.54 -0.20 10.16
N ARG A 105 21.52 0.62 9.76
CA ARG A 105 22.95 0.32 9.94
C ARG A 105 23.34 0.24 11.42
N LYS A 106 22.94 1.22 12.24
CA LYS A 106 23.26 1.26 13.68
C LYS A 106 22.64 0.09 14.45
N GLU A 107 21.42 -0.26 14.12
CA GLU A 107 20.69 -1.35 14.76
C GLU A 107 20.99 -2.72 14.13
N GLN A 108 21.85 -2.75 13.08
CA GLN A 108 22.22 -3.96 12.35
C GLN A 108 21.00 -4.72 11.83
N LEU A 109 20.08 -4.00 11.19
CA LEU A 109 18.87 -4.56 10.59
C LEU A 109 19.17 -5.03 9.15
N ASP A 110 19.92 -6.13 9.05
CA ASP A 110 20.39 -6.65 7.77
C ASP A 110 19.27 -7.19 6.88
N ASN A 111 18.07 -7.31 7.40
CA ASN A 111 16.85 -7.64 6.65
C ASN A 111 16.18 -6.42 5.99
N CYS A 112 16.67 -5.20 6.20
CA CYS A 112 16.19 -3.99 5.53
C CYS A 112 17.05 -3.69 4.30
N ARG A 113 16.42 -3.55 3.13
CA ARG A 113 17.08 -3.23 1.86
C ARG A 113 16.50 -1.95 1.28
N PHE A 114 17.36 -1.00 0.91
CA PHE A 114 16.95 0.30 0.38
C PHE A 114 17.36 0.42 -1.08
N TYR A 115 16.37 0.69 -1.95
CA TYR A 115 16.56 0.85 -3.38
C TYR A 115 16.17 2.26 -3.81
N ASN A 116 16.77 2.73 -4.90
CA ASN A 116 16.42 4.00 -5.52
C ASN A 116 15.04 3.92 -6.21
N PRO A 117 14.40 5.07 -6.49
CA PRO A 117 13.20 5.10 -7.30
C PRO A 117 13.42 4.40 -8.64
N MET A 118 12.43 3.65 -9.07
CA MET A 118 12.45 2.91 -10.34
C MET A 118 11.39 3.46 -11.29
N PRO A 119 11.65 3.45 -12.61
CA PRO A 119 10.60 3.70 -13.60
C PRO A 119 9.43 2.73 -13.42
N LYS A 120 8.20 3.19 -13.69
CA LYS A 120 6.98 2.41 -13.44
C LYS A 120 7.00 1.01 -14.06
N LYS A 121 7.63 0.85 -15.24
CA LYS A 121 7.76 -0.45 -15.92
C LYS A 121 8.68 -1.44 -15.18
N GLU A 122 9.71 -0.94 -14.51
CA GLU A 122 10.62 -1.76 -13.69
C GLU A 122 10.00 -2.04 -12.33
N LEU A 123 9.45 -1.01 -11.68
CA LEU A 123 8.76 -1.14 -10.42
C LEU A 123 7.64 -2.17 -10.47
N ASN A 124 6.87 -2.19 -11.57
CA ASN A 124 5.83 -3.19 -11.80
C ASN A 124 6.36 -4.62 -11.70
N LYS A 125 7.53 -4.91 -12.31
CA LYS A 125 8.12 -6.26 -12.24
C LYS A 125 8.46 -6.66 -10.81
N VAL A 126 9.02 -5.71 -10.03
CA VAL A 126 9.36 -5.95 -8.63
C VAL A 126 8.10 -6.17 -7.79
N VAL A 127 7.12 -5.26 -7.89
CA VAL A 127 5.86 -5.36 -7.14
C VAL A 127 5.12 -6.64 -7.48
N ALA A 128 5.02 -6.97 -8.78
CA ALA A 128 4.30 -8.17 -9.24
C ALA A 128 4.94 -9.50 -8.80
N SER A 129 6.21 -9.48 -8.42
CA SER A 129 6.97 -10.67 -8.02
C SER A 129 7.36 -10.66 -6.54
N ALA A 130 6.98 -9.65 -5.78
CA ALA A 130 7.13 -9.63 -4.32
C ALA A 130 6.10 -10.54 -3.64
N ASP A 131 6.29 -10.82 -2.37
CA ASP A 131 5.38 -11.67 -1.60
C ASP A 131 4.28 -10.87 -0.90
N LEU A 132 4.58 -9.61 -0.51
CA LEU A 132 3.68 -8.79 0.30
C LEU A 132 3.86 -7.29 0.00
N GLY A 133 2.76 -6.54 -0.03
CA GLY A 133 2.76 -5.08 -0.10
C GLY A 133 2.57 -4.42 1.26
N LEU A 134 3.40 -3.43 1.60
CA LEU A 134 3.34 -2.71 2.87
C LEU A 134 2.59 -1.37 2.72
N MET A 135 1.49 -1.24 3.44
CA MET A 135 0.74 0.00 3.60
C MET A 135 1.04 0.61 4.96
N VAL A 136 1.85 1.65 4.95
CA VAL A 136 2.37 2.26 6.19
C VAL A 136 2.09 3.76 6.18
N LEU A 137 1.60 4.26 7.32
CA LEU A 137 1.48 5.68 7.63
C LEU A 137 2.00 5.98 9.04
N ALA A 138 2.47 7.21 9.21
CA ALA A 138 2.71 7.74 10.54
C ALA A 138 1.40 7.75 11.35
N ASP A 139 1.49 7.53 12.66
CA ASP A 139 0.34 7.56 13.56
C ASP A 139 -0.16 9.00 13.76
N VAL A 140 -0.79 9.52 12.71
CA VAL A 140 -1.43 10.84 12.69
C VAL A 140 -2.89 10.66 12.25
N PRO A 141 -3.87 10.82 13.16
CA PRO A 141 -5.28 10.54 12.87
C PRO A 141 -5.82 11.28 11.63
N ALA A 142 -5.31 12.47 11.33
CA ALA A 142 -5.70 13.24 10.16
C ALA A 142 -5.36 12.55 8.82
N PHE A 143 -4.40 11.61 8.79
CA PHE A 143 -4.02 10.89 7.59
C PHE A 143 -4.92 9.68 7.31
N TYR A 144 -5.52 9.08 8.33
CA TYR A 144 -6.17 7.77 8.23
C TYR A 144 -7.37 7.75 7.28
N TYR A 145 -8.18 8.80 7.30
CA TYR A 145 -9.42 8.86 6.53
C TYR A 145 -9.31 9.64 5.22
N GLY A 146 -8.22 10.43 5.07
CA GLY A 146 -8.02 11.31 3.93
C GLY A 146 -7.17 10.73 2.80
N THR A 147 -6.53 9.58 3.00
CA THR A 147 -5.57 9.05 2.02
C THR A 147 -6.21 8.16 0.98
N SER A 148 -5.71 8.25 -0.25
CA SER A 148 -6.00 7.34 -1.36
C SER A 148 -4.67 7.04 -2.09
N PRO A 149 -3.76 6.28 -1.47
CA PRO A 149 -2.39 6.12 -1.93
C PRO A 149 -2.30 5.19 -3.14
N ASN A 150 -1.61 5.62 -4.20
CA ASN A 150 -1.44 4.86 -5.43
C ASN A 150 -0.86 3.46 -5.20
N LYS A 151 0.10 3.32 -4.25
CA LYS A 151 0.74 2.04 -3.96
C LYS A 151 -0.25 0.94 -3.54
N PHE A 152 -1.33 1.28 -2.84
CA PHE A 152 -2.36 0.30 -2.50
C PHE A 152 -3.00 -0.30 -3.75
N PHE A 153 -3.37 0.56 -4.70
CA PHE A 153 -3.97 0.13 -5.97
C PHE A 153 -2.97 -0.63 -6.85
N ASP A 154 -1.70 -0.29 -6.81
CA ASP A 154 -0.63 -1.03 -7.50
C ASP A 154 -0.45 -2.43 -6.89
N TYR A 155 -0.48 -2.57 -5.54
CA TYR A 155 -0.37 -3.85 -4.85
C TYR A 155 -1.55 -4.78 -5.16
N ILE A 156 -2.78 -4.30 -4.97
CA ILE A 156 -3.96 -5.13 -5.25
C ILE A 156 -4.09 -5.48 -6.74
N SER A 157 -3.65 -4.58 -7.65
CA SER A 157 -3.56 -4.88 -9.09
C SER A 157 -2.58 -5.99 -9.39
N SER A 158 -1.47 -6.03 -8.67
CA SER A 158 -0.44 -7.06 -8.81
C SER A 158 -0.80 -8.38 -8.12
N GLY A 159 -1.94 -8.43 -7.43
CA GLY A 159 -2.36 -9.63 -6.70
C GLY A 159 -1.53 -9.87 -5.45
N LEU A 160 -0.98 -8.82 -4.82
CA LEU A 160 -0.29 -8.94 -3.54
C LEU A 160 -1.28 -8.92 -2.38
N ALA A 161 -1.03 -9.75 -1.39
CA ALA A 161 -1.56 -9.55 -0.05
C ALA A 161 -1.00 -8.25 0.54
N VAL A 162 -1.76 -7.59 1.41
CA VAL A 162 -1.39 -6.29 1.98
C VAL A 162 -1.29 -6.37 3.50
N LEU A 163 -0.20 -5.86 4.06
CA LEU A 163 -0.10 -5.58 5.49
C LEU A 163 -0.23 -4.07 5.71
N ASN A 164 -1.20 -3.66 6.53
CA ASN A 164 -1.52 -2.27 6.80
C ASN A 164 -1.42 -1.95 8.30
N ASN A 165 -0.79 -0.82 8.67
CA ASN A 165 -0.56 -0.43 10.08
C ASN A 165 -1.39 0.75 10.55
N TYR A 166 -2.48 1.10 9.90
CA TYR A 166 -3.30 2.23 10.29
C TYR A 166 -4.79 1.98 10.04
N PRO A 167 -5.69 2.57 10.85
CA PRO A 167 -7.14 2.45 10.65
C PRO A 167 -7.64 3.31 9.49
N GLY A 168 -8.92 3.20 9.17
CA GLY A 168 -9.62 4.00 8.17
C GLY A 168 -10.08 3.15 7.00
N TRP A 169 -10.62 3.81 5.98
CA TRP A 169 -11.32 3.16 4.89
C TRP A 169 -10.50 2.11 4.10
N LEU A 170 -9.18 2.25 4.06
CA LEU A 170 -8.31 1.22 3.48
C LEU A 170 -8.22 -0.01 4.38
N ALA A 171 -8.12 0.20 5.69
CA ALA A 171 -8.15 -0.90 6.65
C ALA A 171 -9.46 -1.67 6.56
N ASP A 172 -10.59 -0.94 6.51
CA ASP A 172 -11.92 -1.53 6.34
C ASP A 172 -11.99 -2.37 5.06
N MET A 173 -11.56 -1.84 3.92
CA MET A 173 -11.51 -2.59 2.66
C MET A 173 -10.64 -3.85 2.74
N ILE A 174 -9.46 -3.77 3.38
CA ILE A 174 -8.54 -4.91 3.52
C ILE A 174 -9.20 -6.00 4.37
N GLN A 175 -9.82 -5.65 5.47
CA GLN A 175 -10.45 -6.59 6.39
C GLN A 175 -11.72 -7.22 5.79
N GLU A 176 -12.66 -6.40 5.32
CA GLU A 176 -13.94 -6.84 4.77
C GLU A 176 -13.78 -7.76 3.55
N ASN A 177 -12.80 -7.46 2.70
CA ASN A 177 -12.54 -8.25 1.48
C ASN A 177 -11.42 -9.29 1.65
N LYS A 178 -10.86 -9.43 2.86
CA LYS A 178 -9.79 -10.39 3.19
C LYS A 178 -8.59 -10.27 2.24
N LEU A 179 -8.14 -9.03 2.02
CA LEU A 179 -7.01 -8.72 1.12
C LEU A 179 -5.65 -8.85 1.80
N GLY A 180 -5.63 -9.08 3.11
CA GLY A 180 -4.43 -9.14 3.92
C GLY A 180 -4.73 -8.97 5.41
N ILE A 181 -3.78 -8.37 6.13
CA ILE A 181 -3.86 -8.15 7.59
C ILE A 181 -3.76 -6.65 7.90
N VAL A 182 -4.55 -6.21 8.88
CA VAL A 182 -4.46 -4.88 9.47
C VAL A 182 -3.97 -5.01 10.90
N VAL A 183 -2.94 -4.25 11.25
CA VAL A 183 -2.36 -4.21 12.60
C VAL A 183 -2.50 -2.81 13.19
N PRO A 184 -2.51 -2.66 14.52
CA PRO A 184 -2.57 -1.36 15.15
C PRO A 184 -1.32 -0.52 14.85
N PRO A 185 -1.44 0.82 14.80
CA PRO A 185 -0.28 1.70 14.71
C PRO A 185 0.60 1.59 15.97
N LYS A 186 1.89 1.89 15.83
CA LYS A 186 2.88 1.85 16.93
C LYS A 186 3.03 0.50 17.65
N ASP A 187 2.59 -0.58 17.06
CA ASP A 187 2.78 -1.92 17.60
C ASP A 187 3.73 -2.73 16.72
N ALA A 188 5.01 -2.68 17.06
CA ALA A 188 6.06 -3.37 16.32
C ALA A 188 5.92 -4.90 16.39
N ASN A 189 5.40 -5.43 17.52
CA ASN A 189 5.17 -6.86 17.67
C ASN A 189 4.01 -7.31 16.79
N ALA A 190 2.88 -6.61 16.84
CA ALA A 190 1.75 -6.92 15.94
C ALA A 190 2.13 -6.80 14.47
N PHE A 191 2.98 -5.82 14.11
CA PHE A 191 3.47 -5.66 12.73
C PHE A 191 4.35 -6.87 12.33
N ALA A 192 5.29 -7.27 13.17
CA ALA A 192 6.16 -8.42 12.90
C ALA A 192 5.36 -9.73 12.82
N GLU A 193 4.39 -9.95 13.73
CA GLU A 193 3.51 -11.12 13.68
C GLU A 193 2.63 -11.14 12.43
N GLY A 194 2.13 -9.98 12.00
CA GLY A 194 1.40 -9.84 10.74
C GLY A 194 2.24 -10.21 9.51
N LEU A 195 3.53 -9.79 9.49
CA LEU A 195 4.49 -10.21 8.46
C LEU A 195 4.68 -11.73 8.47
N ILE A 196 4.97 -12.32 9.63
CA ILE A 196 5.20 -13.75 9.80
C ILE A 196 3.96 -14.53 9.36
N SER A 197 2.78 -14.16 9.84
CA SER A 197 1.52 -14.86 9.52
C SER A 197 1.24 -14.89 8.03
N LEU A 198 1.46 -13.76 7.32
CA LEU A 198 1.23 -13.70 5.88
C LEU A 198 2.33 -14.42 5.08
N LEU A 199 3.57 -14.37 5.54
CA LEU A 199 4.69 -14.90 4.78
C LEU A 199 4.95 -16.38 5.05
N ASP A 200 4.46 -16.94 6.15
CA ASP A 200 4.61 -18.38 6.47
C ASP A 200 3.43 -19.22 5.97
N ASP A 201 2.26 -18.62 5.76
CA ASP A 201 1.10 -19.30 5.18
C ASP A 201 0.93 -18.91 3.70
N ASP A 202 1.58 -19.66 2.82
CA ASP A 202 1.52 -19.44 1.36
C ASP A 202 0.09 -19.54 0.81
N THR A 203 -0.72 -20.45 1.37
CA THR A 203 -2.11 -20.64 0.94
C THR A 203 -2.95 -19.43 1.30
N TYR A 204 -2.84 -18.95 2.53
CA TYR A 204 -3.56 -17.76 2.99
C TYR A 204 -3.11 -16.51 2.22
N ARG A 205 -1.79 -16.30 2.09
CA ARG A 205 -1.21 -15.17 1.33
C ARG A 205 -1.67 -15.16 -0.12
N THR A 206 -1.58 -16.29 -0.81
CA THR A 206 -2.00 -16.42 -2.20
C THR A 206 -3.51 -16.17 -2.34
N GLY A 207 -4.32 -16.69 -1.43
CA GLY A 207 -5.74 -16.44 -1.38
C GLY A 207 -6.07 -14.96 -1.18
N CYS A 208 -5.34 -14.25 -0.31
CA CYS A 208 -5.46 -12.79 -0.17
C CYS A 208 -5.12 -12.07 -1.47
N GLY A 209 -4.04 -12.44 -2.13
CA GLY A 209 -3.60 -11.87 -3.40
C GLY A 209 -4.62 -12.08 -4.53
N GLN A 210 -5.20 -13.25 -4.65
CA GLN A 210 -6.26 -13.54 -5.63
C GLN A 210 -7.50 -12.66 -5.40
N ARG A 211 -7.95 -12.54 -4.15
CA ARG A 211 -9.06 -11.64 -3.79
C ARG A 211 -8.70 -10.18 -4.06
N ALA A 212 -7.46 -9.77 -3.76
CA ALA A 212 -6.99 -8.41 -4.03
C ALA A 212 -7.06 -8.07 -5.53
N ARG A 213 -6.61 -8.99 -6.39
CA ARG A 213 -6.70 -8.81 -7.84
C ARG A 213 -8.15 -8.74 -8.32
N ALA A 214 -9.00 -9.65 -7.90
CA ALA A 214 -10.42 -9.64 -8.27
C ALA A 214 -11.13 -8.37 -7.80
N PHE A 215 -10.81 -7.91 -6.59
CA PHE A 215 -11.35 -6.67 -6.02
C PHE A 215 -10.90 -5.43 -6.81
N ALA A 216 -9.64 -5.38 -7.23
CA ALA A 216 -9.10 -4.33 -8.08
C ALA A 216 -9.81 -4.26 -9.44
N GLU A 217 -10.01 -5.41 -10.07
CA GLU A 217 -10.69 -5.51 -11.37
C GLU A 217 -12.15 -5.08 -11.29
N ALA A 218 -12.87 -5.49 -10.26
CA ALA A 218 -14.27 -5.19 -10.08
C ALA A 218 -14.55 -3.72 -9.74
N ASN A 219 -13.67 -3.08 -8.94
CA ASN A 219 -14.03 -1.81 -8.30
C ASN A 219 -13.14 -0.62 -8.69
N PHE A 220 -11.89 -0.85 -9.10
CA PHE A 220 -10.89 0.21 -9.19
C PHE A 220 -10.17 0.29 -10.54
N SER A 221 -10.71 -0.31 -11.59
CA SER A 221 -10.17 -0.12 -12.94
C SER A 221 -10.08 1.38 -13.26
N ARG A 222 -8.90 1.85 -13.67
CA ARG A 222 -8.69 3.25 -14.06
C ARG A 222 -9.64 3.70 -15.15
N LYS A 223 -9.97 2.80 -16.10
CA LYS A 223 -10.95 3.08 -17.15
C LYS A 223 -12.33 3.34 -16.55
N SER A 224 -12.82 2.44 -15.71
CA SER A 224 -14.15 2.57 -15.09
C SER A 224 -14.25 3.83 -14.22
N LEU A 225 -13.19 4.19 -13.49
CA LEU A 225 -13.17 5.42 -12.70
C LEU A 225 -13.11 6.68 -13.57
N ALA A 226 -12.46 6.63 -14.73
CA ALA A 226 -12.48 7.71 -15.70
C ALA A 226 -13.86 7.88 -16.32
N ASP A 227 -14.53 6.79 -16.70
CA ASP A 227 -15.90 6.81 -17.21
C ASP A 227 -16.86 7.42 -16.17
N LYS A 228 -16.73 7.02 -14.90
CA LYS A 228 -17.49 7.62 -13.78
C LYS A 228 -17.23 9.12 -13.63
N PHE A 229 -15.99 9.56 -13.81
CA PHE A 229 -15.64 10.98 -13.74
C PHE A 229 -16.29 11.78 -14.89
N VAL A 230 -16.24 11.25 -16.12
CA VAL A 230 -16.87 11.87 -17.28
C VAL A 230 -18.38 11.99 -17.08
N SER A 231 -19.07 10.88 -16.70
CA SER A 231 -20.50 10.89 -16.43
C SER A 231 -20.89 11.91 -15.34
N PHE A 232 -20.08 12.03 -14.28
CA PHE A 232 -20.32 13.04 -13.24
C PHE A 232 -20.19 14.48 -13.77
N LEU A 233 -19.23 14.75 -14.68
CA LEU A 233 -19.09 16.06 -15.32
C LEU A 233 -20.29 16.37 -16.22
N GLU A 234 -20.75 15.41 -17.03
CA GLU A 234 -21.91 15.57 -17.90
C GLU A 234 -23.18 15.87 -17.10
N GLU A 235 -23.40 15.15 -16.00
CA GLU A 235 -24.50 15.44 -15.06
C GLU A 235 -24.44 16.85 -14.47
N VAL A 236 -23.25 17.34 -14.14
CA VAL A 236 -23.10 18.71 -13.59
C VAL A 236 -23.35 19.79 -14.65
N ILE A 237 -22.99 19.53 -15.89
CA ILE A 237 -23.20 20.46 -17.02
C ILE A 237 -24.69 20.53 -17.40
N SER A 238 -25.38 19.36 -17.43
CA SER A 238 -26.78 19.28 -17.84
C SER A 238 -27.77 19.98 -16.88
N LEU A 239 -27.30 20.38 -15.71
CA LEU A 239 -28.09 21.08 -14.67
C LEU A 239 -27.88 22.59 -14.66
N LYS A 240 -27.09 23.11 -15.58
CA LYS A 240 -26.95 24.56 -15.83
C LYS A 240 -27.90 25.01 -16.94
#